data_8cc8341d1f4fe3833a245c11fe378e2c
#
_entry.id   8cc8341d1f4fe3833a245c11fe378e2c
#
_cell.length_a   1.000
_cell.length_b   1.000
_cell.length_c   1.000
_cell.angle_alpha   90.00
_cell.angle_beta   90.00
_cell.angle_gamma   90.00
#
_symmetry.space_group_name_H-M   'P 1'
#
loop_
_entity.id
_entity.type
_entity.pdbx_description
1 polymer ?
#
loop_
_entity_poly.entity_id
_entity_poly.type
_entity_poly.pdbx_seq_one_letter_code
_entity_poly.pdbx_strand_id
1 'polypeptide(L)'
;MTLTKKFFLIALIILGFGVYHSQAQNLDEITAISEAPKILVLNYHQIDNKHNALSIPIDDFDTQMKFLADSGCITITPDELYAGLNGEIELPPKPVLITFDDGYIDNYTNAFPILKKYGLRATIFVIPSFTSVYPNYLTWEQLKEMEENGITIESHTLTHPKLEELPDDEIRNELINSKSILEENLGHPVEFLAYPTGTYNLHIAGIAQDVGYKGAFTIKYGIVDKGSNFFALERVPIFHTATTMKDFYERIAWRQSFEEYGWIKR
;
A
#
# COMPACT_ATOMS: atom_id res chain seq x y z
N MET A 1 11.23 -64.16 -10.96
CA MET A 1 11.46 -62.77 -10.45
C MET A 1 11.14 -62.80 -8.94
N THR A 2 12.15 -62.75 -8.11
CA THR A 2 12.05 -62.97 -6.67
C THR A 2 11.25 -61.83 -5.99
N LEU A 3 10.54 -62.14 -4.94
CA LEU A 3 9.66 -61.23 -4.15
C LEU A 3 10.39 -59.90 -3.80
N THR A 4 11.66 -59.95 -3.53
CA THR A 4 12.54 -58.82 -3.23
C THR A 4 12.64 -57.80 -4.38
N LYS A 5 12.62 -58.23 -5.66
CA LYS A 5 12.64 -57.30 -6.82
C LYS A 5 11.34 -56.56 -7.00
N LYS A 6 10.19 -57.18 -6.62
CA LYS A 6 8.88 -56.48 -6.66
C LYS A 6 8.74 -55.43 -5.58
N PHE A 7 9.28 -55.64 -4.36
CA PHE A 7 9.26 -54.62 -3.33
C PHE A 7 10.15 -53.44 -3.65
N PHE A 8 11.31 -53.64 -4.27
CA PHE A 8 12.20 -52.57 -4.68
C PHE A 8 11.61 -51.69 -5.82
N LEU A 9 10.87 -52.32 -6.73
CA LEU A 9 10.21 -51.61 -7.85
C LEU A 9 9.03 -50.76 -7.34
N ILE A 10 8.25 -51.28 -6.38
CA ILE A 10 7.12 -50.55 -5.77
C ILE A 10 7.64 -49.36 -4.92
N ALA A 11 8.74 -49.54 -4.14
CA ALA A 11 9.33 -48.45 -3.39
C ALA A 11 9.91 -47.33 -4.28
N LEU A 12 10.49 -47.67 -5.43
CA LEU A 12 10.97 -46.68 -6.40
C LEU A 12 9.82 -45.92 -7.08
N ILE A 13 8.70 -46.56 -7.34
CA ILE A 13 7.50 -45.94 -7.92
C ILE A 13 6.88 -44.98 -6.88
N ILE A 14 6.77 -45.38 -5.62
CA ILE A 14 6.20 -44.54 -4.56
C ILE A 14 7.11 -43.32 -4.29
N LEU A 15 8.44 -43.47 -4.28
CA LEU A 15 9.40 -42.37 -4.17
C LEU A 15 9.34 -41.45 -5.40
N GLY A 16 9.24 -41.99 -6.61
CA GLY A 16 9.09 -41.22 -7.83
C GLY A 16 7.79 -40.41 -7.85
N PHE A 17 6.66 -41.02 -7.41
CA PHE A 17 5.39 -40.30 -7.30
C PHE A 17 5.43 -39.20 -6.22
N GLY A 18 6.07 -39.43 -5.07
CA GLY A 18 6.22 -38.44 -4.01
C GLY A 18 7.04 -37.23 -4.45
N VAL A 19 8.15 -37.46 -5.15
CA VAL A 19 8.99 -36.39 -5.70
C VAL A 19 8.28 -35.63 -6.81
N TYR A 20 7.57 -36.34 -7.70
CA TYR A 20 6.80 -35.71 -8.79
C TYR A 20 5.64 -34.88 -8.22
N HIS A 21 4.94 -35.36 -7.21
CA HIS A 21 3.85 -34.63 -6.55
C HIS A 21 4.37 -33.37 -5.82
N SER A 22 5.52 -33.47 -5.14
CA SER A 22 6.18 -32.34 -4.49
C SER A 22 6.69 -31.29 -5.49
N GLN A 23 7.22 -31.72 -6.65
CA GLN A 23 7.65 -30.79 -7.70
C GLN A 23 6.45 -30.15 -8.42
N ALA A 24 5.35 -30.88 -8.62
CA ALA A 24 4.13 -30.34 -9.20
C ALA A 24 3.50 -29.28 -8.28
N GLN A 25 3.41 -29.55 -6.97
CA GLN A 25 2.92 -28.58 -5.99
C GLN A 25 3.79 -27.30 -5.97
N ASN A 26 5.13 -27.43 -6.04
CA ASN A 26 6.02 -26.26 -6.12
C ASN A 26 5.84 -25.47 -7.43
N LEU A 27 5.58 -26.15 -8.55
CA LEU A 27 5.32 -25.48 -9.82
C LEU A 27 3.96 -24.77 -9.82
N ASP A 28 2.92 -25.39 -9.26
CA ASP A 28 1.59 -24.77 -9.12
C ASP A 28 1.64 -23.56 -8.18
N GLU A 29 2.41 -23.63 -7.10
CA GLU A 29 2.62 -22.54 -6.16
C GLU A 29 3.41 -21.37 -6.79
N ILE A 30 4.46 -21.67 -7.57
CA ILE A 30 5.25 -20.68 -8.31
C ILE A 30 4.38 -20.03 -9.41
N THR A 31 3.55 -20.83 -10.12
CA THR A 31 2.65 -20.32 -11.15
C THR A 31 1.56 -19.43 -10.52
N ALA A 32 0.97 -19.87 -9.40
CA ALA A 32 0.01 -19.06 -8.65
C ALA A 32 0.58 -17.75 -8.14
N ILE A 33 1.85 -17.70 -7.71
CA ILE A 33 2.55 -16.46 -7.32
C ILE A 33 2.75 -15.56 -8.56
N SER A 34 3.02 -16.11 -9.72
CA SER A 34 3.22 -15.34 -10.96
C SER A 34 1.90 -14.78 -11.53
N GLU A 35 0.76 -15.43 -11.23
CA GLU A 35 -0.59 -15.02 -11.66
C GLU A 35 -1.30 -14.15 -10.60
N ALA A 36 -0.71 -14.01 -9.39
CA ALA A 36 -1.29 -13.17 -8.35
C ALA A 36 -1.38 -11.70 -8.82
N PRO A 37 -2.49 -11.01 -8.52
CA PRO A 37 -2.66 -9.62 -8.92
C PRO A 37 -1.53 -8.75 -8.36
N LYS A 38 -0.93 -7.97 -9.25
CA LYS A 38 0.05 -6.94 -8.89
C LYS A 38 -0.71 -5.66 -8.55
N ILE A 39 -0.52 -5.15 -7.36
CA ILE A 39 -1.26 -4.01 -6.85
C ILE A 39 -0.34 -2.79 -6.88
N LEU A 40 -0.78 -1.78 -7.61
CA LEU A 40 -0.12 -0.48 -7.65
C LEU A 40 -0.58 0.35 -6.46
N VAL A 41 0.34 0.77 -5.60
CA VAL A 41 0.07 1.65 -4.47
C VAL A 41 0.72 3.00 -4.73
N LEU A 42 -0.07 4.01 -5.08
CA LEU A 42 0.43 5.36 -5.37
C LEU A 42 0.57 6.17 -4.09
N ASN A 43 1.68 6.90 -3.95
CA ASN A 43 1.91 7.76 -2.80
C ASN A 43 2.04 9.22 -3.23
N TYR A 44 1.08 10.02 -2.79
CA TYR A 44 1.01 11.47 -2.93
C TYR A 44 1.17 12.15 -1.56
N HIS A 45 1.34 13.47 -1.56
CA HIS A 45 1.30 14.32 -0.37
C HIS A 45 0.39 15.53 -0.64
N GLN A 46 0.90 16.56 -1.29
CA GLN A 46 0.16 17.80 -1.59
C GLN A 46 -0.33 17.83 -3.04
N ILE A 47 -1.53 18.36 -3.24
CA ILE A 47 -2.09 18.63 -4.57
C ILE A 47 -2.33 20.12 -4.69
N ASP A 48 -1.30 20.84 -5.07
CA ASP A 48 -1.36 22.30 -5.24
C ASP A 48 -0.32 22.77 -6.28
N ASN A 49 -0.34 24.05 -6.59
CA ASN A 49 0.57 24.64 -7.59
C ASN A 49 1.86 25.21 -6.96
N LYS A 50 2.25 24.76 -5.77
CA LYS A 50 3.55 25.09 -5.20
C LYS A 50 4.65 24.31 -5.92
N HIS A 51 5.80 24.93 -6.10
CA HIS A 51 6.93 24.34 -6.82
C HIS A 51 7.87 23.61 -5.85
N ASN A 52 7.40 22.53 -5.21
CA ASN A 52 8.24 21.64 -4.43
C ASN A 52 7.99 20.18 -4.84
N ALA A 53 8.89 19.28 -4.48
CA ALA A 53 8.86 17.89 -4.94
C ALA A 53 7.60 17.12 -4.49
N LEU A 54 6.99 17.49 -3.37
CA LEU A 54 5.83 16.80 -2.80
C LEU A 54 4.50 17.39 -3.27
N SER A 55 4.52 18.52 -3.98
CA SER A 55 3.34 19.22 -4.51
C SER A 55 3.09 18.85 -5.97
N ILE A 56 2.10 18.03 -6.23
CA ILE A 56 1.68 17.74 -7.61
C ILE A 56 0.73 18.83 -8.09
N PRO A 57 0.97 19.45 -9.26
CA PRO A 57 0.07 20.42 -9.84
C PRO A 57 -1.35 19.88 -10.01
N ILE A 58 -2.36 20.71 -9.73
CA ILE A 58 -3.77 20.31 -9.75
C ILE A 58 -4.16 19.71 -11.11
N ASP A 59 -3.73 20.32 -12.21
CA ASP A 59 -4.04 19.87 -13.58
C ASP A 59 -3.35 18.52 -13.90
N ASP A 60 -2.12 18.33 -13.39
CA ASP A 60 -1.41 17.06 -13.54
C ASP A 60 -2.12 15.95 -12.74
N PHE A 61 -2.55 16.24 -11.53
CA PHE A 61 -3.32 15.28 -10.71
C PHE A 61 -4.66 14.93 -11.37
N ASP A 62 -5.41 15.91 -11.89
CA ASP A 62 -6.65 15.66 -12.64
C ASP A 62 -6.41 14.74 -13.85
N THR A 63 -5.31 14.97 -14.57
CA THR A 63 -4.92 14.15 -15.73
C THR A 63 -4.52 12.74 -15.31
N GLN A 64 -3.80 12.58 -14.18
CA GLN A 64 -3.42 11.27 -13.63
C GLN A 64 -4.64 10.47 -13.20
N MET A 65 -5.59 11.08 -12.48
CA MET A 65 -6.83 10.43 -12.05
C MET A 65 -7.71 10.04 -13.24
N LYS A 66 -7.83 10.95 -14.23
CA LYS A 66 -8.51 10.63 -15.49
C LYS A 66 -7.88 9.41 -16.17
N PHE A 67 -6.56 9.36 -16.25
CA PHE A 67 -5.86 8.23 -16.86
C PHE A 67 -6.14 6.91 -16.13
N LEU A 68 -6.14 6.89 -14.80
CA LEU A 68 -6.45 5.68 -14.02
C LEU A 68 -7.89 5.20 -14.31
N ALA A 69 -8.86 6.12 -14.29
CA ALA A 69 -10.26 5.81 -14.58
C ALA A 69 -10.45 5.29 -16.02
N ASP A 70 -9.91 5.99 -17.02
CA ASP A 70 -10.01 5.61 -18.44
C ASP A 70 -9.31 4.27 -18.73
N SER A 71 -8.25 3.94 -17.97
CA SER A 71 -7.53 2.66 -18.08
C SER A 71 -8.27 1.49 -17.43
N GLY A 72 -9.43 1.74 -16.79
CA GLY A 72 -10.22 0.73 -16.09
C GLY A 72 -9.57 0.24 -14.80
N CYS A 73 -8.75 1.08 -14.15
CA CYS A 73 -8.25 0.81 -12.81
C CYS A 73 -9.40 0.91 -11.80
N ILE A 74 -9.42 0.00 -10.85
CA ILE A 74 -10.42 -0.03 -9.77
C ILE A 74 -9.71 0.26 -8.45
N THR A 75 -10.13 1.34 -7.79
CA THR A 75 -9.51 1.73 -6.52
C THR A 75 -9.95 0.81 -5.39
N ILE A 76 -8.99 0.39 -4.57
CA ILE A 76 -9.19 -0.45 -3.39
C ILE A 76 -8.76 0.29 -2.12
N THR A 77 -9.23 -0.20 -0.97
CA THR A 77 -8.81 0.26 0.37
C THR A 77 -7.65 -0.57 0.90
N PRO A 78 -6.96 -0.14 1.98
CA PRO A 78 -5.96 -0.98 2.67
C PRO A 78 -6.53 -2.30 3.19
N ASP A 79 -7.78 -2.31 3.68
CA ASP A 79 -8.45 -3.55 4.10
C ASP A 79 -8.70 -4.50 2.95
N GLU A 80 -9.18 -3.99 1.80
CA GLU A 80 -9.38 -4.79 0.60
C GLU A 80 -8.05 -5.34 0.07
N LEU A 81 -6.97 -4.53 0.13
CA LEU A 81 -5.62 -4.99 -0.21
C LEU A 81 -5.19 -6.13 0.73
N TYR A 82 -5.33 -5.94 2.05
CA TYR A 82 -4.96 -6.93 3.06
C TYR A 82 -5.74 -8.24 2.87
N ALA A 83 -7.06 -8.16 2.77
CA ALA A 83 -7.94 -9.30 2.56
C ALA A 83 -7.64 -10.04 1.24
N GLY A 84 -7.37 -9.29 0.16
CA GLY A 84 -7.01 -9.86 -1.13
C GLY A 84 -5.66 -10.59 -1.13
N LEU A 85 -4.65 -10.04 -0.45
CA LEU A 85 -3.34 -10.69 -0.31
C LEU A 85 -3.41 -11.96 0.53
N ASN A 86 -4.28 -11.98 1.55
CA ASN A 86 -4.57 -13.18 2.35
C ASN A 86 -5.46 -14.21 1.64
N GLY A 87 -6.02 -13.86 0.48
CA GLY A 87 -6.93 -14.73 -0.26
C GLY A 87 -8.33 -14.84 0.35
N GLU A 88 -8.73 -13.88 1.19
CA GLU A 88 -10.05 -13.80 1.80
C GLU A 88 -11.09 -13.25 0.83
N ILE A 89 -10.67 -12.39 -0.08
CA ILE A 89 -11.48 -11.85 -1.18
C ILE A 89 -10.74 -11.95 -2.52
N GLU A 90 -11.47 -11.96 -3.62
CA GLU A 90 -10.92 -11.77 -4.96
C GLU A 90 -10.79 -10.26 -5.24
N LEU A 91 -9.58 -9.81 -5.57
CA LEU A 91 -9.34 -8.42 -5.94
C LEU A 91 -9.90 -8.12 -7.33
N PRO A 92 -10.37 -6.89 -7.57
CA PRO A 92 -10.84 -6.51 -8.89
C PRO A 92 -9.69 -6.54 -9.92
N PRO A 93 -10.01 -6.62 -11.23
CA PRO A 93 -9.01 -6.42 -12.26
C PRO A 93 -8.34 -5.04 -12.14
N LYS A 94 -7.01 -4.97 -12.35
CA LYS A 94 -6.22 -3.72 -12.27
C LYS A 94 -6.44 -2.94 -10.97
N PRO A 95 -6.23 -3.57 -9.79
CA PRO A 95 -6.43 -2.91 -8.51
C PRO A 95 -5.38 -1.82 -8.32
N VAL A 96 -5.79 -0.66 -7.84
CA VAL A 96 -4.91 0.46 -7.47
C VAL A 96 -5.31 1.01 -6.11
N LEU A 97 -4.33 1.23 -5.23
CA LEU A 97 -4.51 1.94 -3.98
C LEU A 97 -3.89 3.34 -4.13
N ILE A 98 -4.71 4.38 -4.02
CA ILE A 98 -4.25 5.77 -4.04
C ILE A 98 -4.06 6.20 -2.59
N THR A 99 -2.85 6.65 -2.23
CA THR A 99 -2.56 7.09 -0.87
C THR A 99 -2.02 8.52 -0.84
N PHE A 100 -2.36 9.23 0.23
CA PHE A 100 -1.81 10.54 0.57
C PHE A 100 -1.22 10.48 1.97
N ASP A 101 -0.06 11.08 2.15
CA ASP A 101 0.56 11.21 3.46
C ASP A 101 0.35 12.62 4.04
N ASP A 102 0.53 12.76 5.35
CA ASP A 102 0.50 13.97 6.18
C ASP A 102 -0.90 14.54 6.46
N GLY A 103 -1.88 14.41 5.57
CA GLY A 103 -3.21 14.99 5.78
C GLY A 103 -3.28 16.50 5.55
N TYR A 104 -2.64 17.00 4.49
CA TYR A 104 -2.69 18.42 4.12
C TYR A 104 -4.09 18.87 3.68
N ILE A 105 -4.42 20.15 3.93
CA ILE A 105 -5.72 20.75 3.59
C ILE A 105 -6.05 20.67 2.09
N ASP A 106 -5.04 20.66 1.22
CA ASP A 106 -5.23 20.56 -0.24
C ASP A 106 -5.72 19.17 -0.68
N ASN A 107 -5.59 18.17 0.16
CA ASN A 107 -6.24 16.87 -0.07
C ASN A 107 -7.78 17.00 -0.06
N TYR A 108 -8.35 17.88 0.78
CA TYR A 108 -9.77 18.20 0.77
C TYR A 108 -10.15 19.20 -0.31
N THR A 109 -9.41 20.30 -0.43
CA THR A 109 -9.82 21.40 -1.31
C THR A 109 -9.58 21.12 -2.81
N ASN A 110 -8.60 20.29 -3.15
CA ASN A 110 -8.15 20.04 -4.52
C ASN A 110 -8.24 18.57 -4.92
N ALA A 111 -7.67 17.63 -4.14
CA ALA A 111 -7.65 16.21 -4.52
C ALA A 111 -9.03 15.57 -4.42
N PHE A 112 -9.77 15.78 -3.33
CA PHE A 112 -11.06 15.16 -3.08
C PHE A 112 -12.12 15.45 -4.15
N PRO A 113 -12.34 16.69 -4.63
CA PRO A 113 -13.25 16.95 -5.74
C PRO A 113 -12.87 16.22 -7.03
N ILE A 114 -11.56 16.08 -7.31
CA ILE A 114 -11.06 15.37 -8.49
C ILE A 114 -11.30 13.86 -8.35
N LEU A 115 -11.02 13.27 -7.19
CA LEU A 115 -11.32 11.87 -6.92
C LEU A 115 -12.81 11.56 -7.11
N LYS A 116 -13.68 12.40 -6.54
CA LYS A 116 -15.15 12.30 -6.74
C LYS A 116 -15.56 12.41 -8.20
N LYS A 117 -14.98 13.33 -8.97
CA LYS A 117 -15.25 13.52 -10.40
C LYS A 117 -15.05 12.23 -11.21
N TYR A 118 -14.06 11.42 -10.84
CA TYR A 118 -13.73 10.17 -11.53
C TYR A 118 -14.22 8.90 -10.81
N GLY A 119 -14.93 9.04 -9.69
CA GLY A 119 -15.43 7.91 -8.91
C GLY A 119 -14.32 7.07 -8.27
N LEU A 120 -13.18 7.69 -7.96
CA LEU A 120 -12.03 7.04 -7.37
C LEU A 120 -12.04 7.19 -5.84
N ARG A 121 -11.66 6.11 -5.14
CA ARG A 121 -11.41 6.10 -3.69
C ARG A 121 -9.93 6.32 -3.42
N ALA A 122 -9.60 6.79 -2.22
CA ALA A 122 -8.22 6.95 -1.76
C ALA A 122 -8.11 6.72 -0.25
N THR A 123 -6.88 6.64 0.24
CA THR A 123 -6.57 6.57 1.67
C THR A 123 -5.69 7.75 2.04
N ILE A 124 -5.96 8.39 3.18
CA ILE A 124 -5.12 9.46 3.73
C ILE A 124 -4.53 8.98 5.04
N PHE A 125 -3.21 8.96 5.13
CA PHE A 125 -2.47 8.74 6.37
C PHE A 125 -2.27 10.08 7.06
N VAL A 126 -2.99 10.32 8.15
CA VAL A 126 -3.02 11.61 8.84
C VAL A 126 -2.15 11.63 10.09
N ILE A 127 -1.69 12.83 10.46
CA ILE A 127 -0.96 13.13 11.68
C ILE A 127 -1.96 13.75 12.67
N PRO A 128 -2.53 12.98 13.63
CA PRO A 128 -3.65 13.47 14.45
C PRO A 128 -3.29 14.69 15.29
N SER A 129 -2.03 14.88 15.73
CA SER A 129 -1.63 16.08 16.45
C SER A 129 -1.64 17.36 15.60
N PHE A 130 -1.74 17.24 14.27
CA PHE A 130 -1.81 18.38 13.35
C PHE A 130 -3.24 18.67 12.92
N THR A 131 -4.10 17.65 12.94
CA THR A 131 -5.50 17.71 12.51
C THR A 131 -6.29 18.67 13.40
N SER A 132 -6.99 19.63 12.79
CA SER A 132 -7.73 20.74 13.45
C SER A 132 -6.86 21.67 14.32
N VAL A 133 -5.52 21.52 14.28
CA VAL A 133 -4.58 22.36 15.02
C VAL A 133 -3.90 23.37 14.09
N TYR A 134 -3.43 22.92 12.94
CA TYR A 134 -2.74 23.78 11.99
C TYR A 134 -3.58 24.05 10.75
N PRO A 135 -3.65 25.31 10.25
CA PRO A 135 -4.58 25.70 9.19
C PRO A 135 -4.28 25.10 7.81
N ASN A 136 -3.10 24.52 7.63
CA ASN A 136 -2.67 23.84 6.40
C ASN A 136 -2.87 22.31 6.46
N TYR A 137 -3.50 21.82 7.53
CA TYR A 137 -3.89 20.42 7.69
C TYR A 137 -5.42 20.28 7.74
N LEU A 138 -5.90 19.06 7.49
CA LEU A 138 -7.31 18.71 7.52
C LEU A 138 -7.92 18.92 8.92
N THR A 139 -9.21 19.24 8.96
CA THR A 139 -9.99 19.23 10.21
C THR A 139 -10.69 17.88 10.39
N TRP A 140 -11.12 17.59 11.63
CA TRP A 140 -11.90 16.37 11.90
C TRP A 140 -13.22 16.31 11.13
N GLU A 141 -13.87 17.45 10.92
CA GLU A 141 -15.10 17.56 10.14
C GLU A 141 -14.85 17.23 8.68
N GLN A 142 -13.74 17.73 8.10
CA GLN A 142 -13.35 17.42 6.72
C GLN A 142 -13.03 15.94 6.54
N LEU A 143 -12.29 15.34 7.48
CA LEU A 143 -11.99 13.91 7.45
C LEU A 143 -13.27 13.07 7.44
N LYS A 144 -14.24 13.37 8.32
CA LYS A 144 -15.53 12.66 8.34
C LYS A 144 -16.33 12.82 7.06
N GLU A 145 -16.38 14.03 6.48
CA GLU A 145 -17.04 14.24 5.18
C GLU A 145 -16.35 13.44 4.08
N MET A 146 -15.02 13.36 4.09
CA MET A 146 -14.27 12.57 3.12
C MET A 146 -14.54 11.07 3.28
N GLU A 147 -14.64 10.54 4.50
CA GLU A 147 -15.00 9.13 4.75
C GLU A 147 -16.40 8.79 4.25
N GLU A 148 -17.39 9.65 4.47
CA GLU A 148 -18.76 9.49 3.95
C GLU A 148 -18.80 9.40 2.42
N ASN A 149 -17.72 9.84 1.76
CA ASN A 149 -17.57 9.85 0.30
C ASN A 149 -16.48 8.88 -0.22
N GLY A 150 -16.10 7.88 0.58
CA GLY A 150 -15.25 6.77 0.14
C GLY A 150 -13.74 6.99 0.27
N ILE A 151 -13.31 7.98 1.07
CA ILE A 151 -11.91 8.13 1.47
C ILE A 151 -11.70 7.37 2.78
N THR A 152 -10.65 6.56 2.87
CA THR A 152 -10.24 5.87 4.10
C THR A 152 -9.23 6.74 4.86
N ILE A 153 -9.34 6.82 6.18
CA ILE A 153 -8.41 7.57 7.02
C ILE A 153 -7.62 6.60 7.89
N GLU A 154 -6.29 6.71 7.82
CA GLU A 154 -5.34 5.83 8.49
C GLU A 154 -4.22 6.63 9.17
N SER A 155 -3.34 5.95 9.90
CA SER A 155 -2.33 6.59 10.77
C SER A 155 -1.03 6.95 10.04
N HIS A 156 -0.52 8.17 10.34
CA HIS A 156 0.86 8.58 9.99
C HIS A 156 1.70 8.91 11.22
N THR A 157 1.52 8.16 12.32
CA THR A 157 2.02 8.41 13.67
C THR A 157 1.41 9.65 14.33
N LEU A 158 1.68 9.88 15.60
CA LEU A 158 1.09 10.99 16.36
C LEU A 158 1.62 12.36 15.93
N THR A 159 2.95 12.49 15.80
CA THR A 159 3.65 13.76 15.57
C THR A 159 4.64 13.73 14.39
N HIS A 160 4.65 12.64 13.62
CA HIS A 160 5.49 12.45 12.44
C HIS A 160 7.02 12.46 12.72
N PRO A 161 7.54 11.80 13.76
CA PRO A 161 8.97 11.68 13.97
C PRO A 161 9.57 10.60 13.08
N LYS A 162 10.88 10.64 12.88
CA LYS A 162 11.60 9.47 12.36
C LYS A 162 11.69 8.42 13.45
N LEU A 163 10.90 7.36 13.33
CA LEU A 163 10.80 6.33 14.36
C LEU A 163 12.14 5.64 14.66
N GLU A 164 13.04 5.56 13.69
CA GLU A 164 14.39 4.98 13.89
C GLU A 164 15.29 5.79 14.84
N GLU A 165 14.95 7.03 15.10
CA GLU A 165 15.71 7.93 15.98
C GLU A 165 15.16 7.94 17.43
N LEU A 166 14.08 7.20 17.70
CA LEU A 166 13.38 7.16 18.98
C LEU A 166 13.65 5.87 19.76
N PRO A 167 13.62 5.92 21.10
CA PRO A 167 13.57 4.73 21.94
C PRO A 167 12.19 4.03 21.85
N ASP A 168 12.14 2.76 22.22
CA ASP A 168 10.96 1.89 22.06
C ASP A 168 9.69 2.41 22.72
N ASP A 169 9.81 3.02 23.89
CA ASP A 169 8.68 3.60 24.62
C ASP A 169 8.09 4.81 23.90
N GLU A 170 8.92 5.65 23.30
CA GLU A 170 8.46 6.76 22.47
C GLU A 170 7.86 6.27 21.15
N ILE A 171 8.45 5.24 20.50
CA ILE A 171 7.84 4.61 19.31
C ILE A 171 6.45 4.08 19.64
N ARG A 172 6.31 3.32 20.76
CA ARG A 172 5.00 2.81 21.19
C ARG A 172 4.01 3.95 21.47
N ASN A 173 4.43 5.03 22.12
CA ASN A 173 3.60 6.19 22.38
C ASN A 173 3.11 6.86 21.08
N GLU A 174 3.98 7.06 20.10
CA GLU A 174 3.63 7.60 18.78
C GLU A 174 2.56 6.74 18.09
N LEU A 175 2.71 5.42 18.11
CA LEU A 175 1.82 4.49 17.43
C LEU A 175 0.49 4.31 18.16
N ILE A 176 0.51 4.10 19.49
CA ILE A 176 -0.70 3.89 20.31
C ILE A 176 -1.56 5.15 20.33
N ASN A 177 -0.95 6.31 20.62
CA ASN A 177 -1.72 7.54 20.74
C ASN A 177 -2.26 8.02 19.39
N SER A 178 -1.53 7.83 18.29
CA SER A 178 -2.06 8.10 16.96
C SER A 178 -3.32 7.26 16.69
N LYS A 179 -3.22 5.95 16.89
CA LYS A 179 -4.35 5.01 16.71
C LYS A 179 -5.54 5.40 17.57
N SER A 180 -5.33 5.62 18.88
CA SER A 180 -6.41 5.95 19.82
C SER A 180 -7.11 7.26 19.47
N ILE A 181 -6.36 8.32 19.15
CA ILE A 181 -6.96 9.63 18.82
C ILE A 181 -7.76 9.55 17.52
N LEU A 182 -7.26 8.82 16.51
CA LEU A 182 -7.99 8.62 15.27
C LEU A 182 -9.27 7.83 15.51
N GLU A 183 -9.21 6.69 16.22
CA GLU A 183 -10.36 5.85 16.53
C GLU A 183 -11.43 6.58 17.37
N GLU A 184 -11.02 7.40 18.35
CA GLU A 184 -11.92 8.23 19.15
C GLU A 184 -12.68 9.26 18.29
N ASN A 185 -12.01 9.88 17.33
CA ASN A 185 -12.61 10.92 16.50
C ASN A 185 -13.42 10.37 15.33
N LEU A 186 -12.99 9.27 14.72
CA LEU A 186 -13.62 8.67 13.54
C LEU A 186 -14.70 7.66 13.90
N GLY A 187 -14.60 7.00 15.07
CA GLY A 187 -15.59 6.05 15.57
C GLY A 187 -15.46 4.62 15.03
N HIS A 188 -14.34 4.29 14.42
CA HIS A 188 -14.02 2.94 13.90
C HIS A 188 -12.53 2.62 14.07
N PRO A 189 -12.13 1.33 13.94
CA PRO A 189 -10.72 0.95 14.00
C PRO A 189 -9.86 1.61 12.92
N VAL A 190 -8.62 1.97 13.30
CA VAL A 190 -7.54 2.42 12.41
C VAL A 190 -6.47 1.34 12.40
N GLU A 191 -6.27 0.68 11.27
CA GLU A 191 -5.56 -0.59 11.22
C GLU A 191 -4.29 -0.58 10.38
N PHE A 192 -4.04 0.53 9.67
CA PHE A 192 -2.85 0.67 8.82
C PHE A 192 -2.04 1.91 9.20
N LEU A 193 -0.74 1.82 8.89
CA LEU A 193 0.25 2.85 9.19
C LEU A 193 1.03 3.20 7.92
N ALA A 194 1.31 4.48 7.68
CA ALA A 194 2.43 4.86 6.84
C ALA A 194 3.58 5.33 7.75
N TYR A 195 4.80 4.79 7.53
CA TYR A 195 5.96 5.22 8.29
C TYR A 195 6.37 6.63 7.90
N PRO A 196 6.57 7.56 8.86
CA PRO A 196 7.13 8.89 8.57
C PRO A 196 8.44 8.79 7.79
N THR A 197 8.57 9.59 6.73
CA THR A 197 9.71 9.53 5.79
C THR A 197 9.91 8.18 5.09
N GLY A 198 9.02 7.21 5.30
CA GLY A 198 9.07 5.86 4.77
C GLY A 198 10.15 4.96 5.38
N THR A 199 10.88 5.46 6.41
CA THR A 199 11.96 4.69 7.05
C THR A 199 11.42 3.79 8.15
N TYR A 200 11.93 2.57 8.20
CA TYR A 200 11.58 1.56 9.19
C TYR A 200 12.70 0.51 9.29
N ASN A 201 12.66 -0.29 10.34
CA ASN A 201 13.41 -1.53 10.45
C ASN A 201 12.50 -2.65 10.99
N LEU A 202 12.99 -3.89 11.04
CA LEU A 202 12.19 -5.04 11.48
C LEU A 202 11.73 -4.93 12.94
N HIS A 203 12.49 -4.23 13.78
CA HIS A 203 12.13 -3.99 15.17
C HIS A 203 10.93 -3.05 15.28
N ILE A 204 10.94 -1.92 14.55
CA ILE A 204 9.82 -0.97 14.48
C ILE A 204 8.58 -1.65 13.88
N ALA A 205 8.76 -2.46 12.84
CA ALA A 205 7.68 -3.24 12.25
C ALA A 205 7.03 -4.20 13.28
N GLY A 206 7.85 -4.85 14.12
CA GLY A 206 7.36 -5.67 15.23
C GLY A 206 6.58 -4.86 16.27
N ILE A 207 7.04 -3.66 16.62
CA ILE A 207 6.30 -2.77 17.53
C ILE A 207 4.95 -2.35 16.93
N ALA A 208 4.89 -2.01 15.64
CA ALA A 208 3.66 -1.65 14.96
C ALA A 208 2.66 -2.83 14.97
N GLN A 209 3.13 -4.05 14.76
CA GLN A 209 2.32 -5.26 14.87
C GLN A 209 1.82 -5.50 16.30
N ASP A 210 2.67 -5.35 17.32
CA ASP A 210 2.30 -5.49 18.74
C ASP A 210 1.24 -4.47 19.17
N VAL A 211 1.28 -3.25 18.61
CA VAL A 211 0.29 -2.18 18.86
C VAL A 211 -1.06 -2.48 18.19
N GLY A 212 -1.10 -3.44 17.26
CA GLY A 212 -2.33 -3.90 16.62
C GLY A 212 -2.62 -3.27 15.27
N TYR A 213 -1.62 -2.76 14.56
CA TYR A 213 -1.76 -2.48 13.12
C TYR A 213 -1.74 -3.80 12.33
N LYS A 214 -2.50 -3.87 11.24
CA LYS A 214 -2.52 -5.00 10.31
C LYS A 214 -1.44 -4.91 9.24
N GLY A 215 -1.02 -3.69 8.91
CA GLY A 215 -0.02 -3.44 7.89
C GLY A 215 0.56 -2.04 7.94
N ALA A 216 1.73 -1.88 7.29
CA ALA A 216 2.41 -0.60 7.25
C ALA A 216 3.08 -0.35 5.88
N PHE A 217 2.99 0.89 5.42
CA PHE A 217 3.47 1.34 4.13
C PHE A 217 4.79 2.11 4.25
N THR A 218 5.68 1.85 3.30
CA THR A 218 6.96 2.56 3.16
C THR A 218 6.91 3.50 1.95
N ILE A 219 8.01 4.24 1.69
CA ILE A 219 8.21 4.94 0.41
C ILE A 219 9.15 4.16 -0.52
N LYS A 220 9.54 2.94 -0.15
CA LYS A 220 10.33 2.09 -1.02
C LYS A 220 9.55 1.83 -2.30
N TYR A 221 10.19 2.15 -3.43
CA TYR A 221 9.59 1.99 -4.75
C TYR A 221 9.36 0.52 -5.08
N GLY A 222 8.10 0.15 -5.30
CA GLY A 222 7.73 -1.22 -5.62
C GLY A 222 6.25 -1.42 -5.92
N ILE A 223 5.92 -2.67 -6.19
CA ILE A 223 4.56 -3.16 -6.43
C ILE A 223 4.25 -4.18 -5.36
N VAL A 224 3.05 -4.12 -4.83
CA VAL A 224 2.56 -5.05 -3.82
C VAL A 224 1.96 -6.29 -4.48
N ASP A 225 2.27 -7.47 -3.96
CA ASP A 225 1.71 -8.73 -4.39
C ASP A 225 1.63 -9.73 -3.21
N LYS A 226 1.20 -10.95 -3.50
CA LYS A 226 1.00 -12.01 -2.50
C LYS A 226 2.26 -12.37 -1.68
N GLY A 227 3.47 -12.02 -2.18
CA GLY A 227 4.73 -12.24 -1.47
C GLY A 227 5.19 -11.05 -0.64
N SER A 228 4.44 -9.94 -0.63
CA SER A 228 4.83 -8.72 0.05
C SER A 228 4.69 -8.85 1.57
N ASN A 229 5.62 -8.23 2.30
CA ASN A 229 5.54 -8.12 3.75
C ASN A 229 4.52 -7.05 4.14
N PHE A 230 3.49 -7.40 4.89
CA PHE A 230 2.44 -6.48 5.33
C PHE A 230 2.96 -5.26 6.12
N PHE A 231 4.08 -5.40 6.83
CA PHE A 231 4.70 -4.29 7.57
C PHE A 231 5.83 -3.59 6.78
N ALA A 232 5.87 -3.81 5.47
CA ALA A 232 6.83 -3.19 4.56
C ALA A 232 6.26 -3.03 3.15
N LEU A 233 4.98 -2.66 3.05
CA LEU A 233 4.27 -2.50 1.78
C LEU A 233 4.92 -1.40 0.95
N GLU A 234 5.35 -1.76 -0.25
CA GLU A 234 6.03 -0.86 -1.18
C GLU A 234 4.99 0.07 -1.84
N ARG A 235 5.44 1.27 -2.19
CA ARG A 235 4.59 2.26 -2.90
C ARG A 235 5.32 2.81 -4.11
N VAL A 236 4.59 3.47 -4.98
CA VAL A 236 5.11 4.27 -6.08
C VAL A 236 4.98 5.75 -5.69
N PRO A 237 6.03 6.39 -5.17
CA PRO A 237 6.00 7.81 -4.84
C PRO A 237 5.85 8.66 -6.09
N ILE A 238 4.91 9.59 -6.08
CA ILE A 238 4.66 10.52 -7.17
C ILE A 238 5.20 11.89 -6.76
N PHE A 239 6.20 12.37 -7.49
CA PHE A 239 6.86 13.64 -7.23
C PHE A 239 6.63 14.64 -8.34
N HIS A 240 6.61 15.93 -7.98
CA HIS A 240 6.67 17.00 -8.94
C HIS A 240 8.08 17.10 -9.56
N THR A 241 8.15 17.03 -10.86
CA THR A 241 9.38 17.16 -11.65
C THR A 241 9.11 18.09 -12.84
N ALA A 242 10.14 18.40 -13.61
CA ALA A 242 9.95 19.15 -14.85
C ALA A 242 9.10 18.39 -15.89
N THR A 243 8.88 17.08 -15.70
CA THR A 243 8.15 16.19 -16.61
C THR A 243 7.18 15.29 -15.82
N THR A 244 6.42 15.87 -14.87
CA THR A 244 5.56 15.14 -13.90
C THR A 244 4.69 14.08 -14.56
N MET A 245 4.00 14.40 -15.64
CA MET A 245 3.14 13.44 -16.34
C MET A 245 3.92 12.31 -17.04
N LYS A 246 5.05 12.62 -17.65
CA LYS A 246 5.92 11.61 -18.27
C LYS A 246 6.45 10.66 -17.19
N ASP A 247 6.94 11.21 -16.09
CA ASP A 247 7.49 10.43 -14.98
C ASP A 247 6.41 9.57 -14.32
N PHE A 248 5.17 10.07 -14.22
CA PHE A 248 4.02 9.28 -13.77
C PHE A 248 3.81 8.05 -14.65
N TYR A 249 3.70 8.23 -15.97
CA TYR A 249 3.53 7.10 -16.90
C TYR A 249 4.69 6.11 -16.83
N GLU A 250 5.93 6.60 -16.78
CA GLU A 250 7.11 5.74 -16.66
C GLU A 250 7.11 4.95 -15.36
N ARG A 251 6.72 5.56 -14.24
CA ARG A 251 6.69 4.89 -12.93
C ARG A 251 5.63 3.80 -12.85
N ILE A 252 4.46 3.99 -13.42
CA ILE A 252 3.37 3.00 -13.37
C ILE A 252 3.48 1.94 -14.48
N ALA A 253 4.04 2.27 -15.65
CA ALA A 253 4.14 1.36 -16.79
C ALA A 253 5.50 0.65 -16.88
N TRP A 254 6.58 1.34 -16.52
CA TRP A 254 7.94 0.90 -16.78
C TRP A 254 8.32 -0.37 -16.02
N ARG A 255 7.90 -0.50 -14.77
CA ARG A 255 8.25 -1.66 -13.95
C ARG A 255 7.54 -2.93 -14.40
N GLN A 256 6.28 -2.84 -14.82
CA GLN A 256 5.57 -4.00 -15.39
C GLN A 256 6.31 -4.57 -16.59
N SER A 257 6.77 -3.71 -17.52
CA SER A 257 7.50 -4.14 -18.70
C SER A 257 8.85 -4.80 -18.37
N PHE A 258 9.60 -4.27 -17.40
CA PHE A 258 10.90 -4.84 -17.03
C PHE A 258 10.80 -6.16 -16.27
N GLU A 259 9.77 -6.34 -15.45
CA GLU A 259 9.47 -7.61 -14.79
C GLU A 259 8.99 -8.65 -15.81
N GLU A 260 8.13 -8.27 -16.75
CA GLU A 260 7.65 -9.14 -17.83
C GLU A 260 8.79 -9.59 -18.77
N TYR A 261 9.76 -8.71 -19.05
CA TYR A 261 10.94 -9.05 -19.84
C TYR A 261 12.06 -9.72 -19.02
N GLY A 262 11.88 -9.90 -17.70
CA GLY A 262 12.86 -10.56 -16.84
C GLY A 262 14.16 -9.77 -16.63
N TRP A 263 14.15 -8.46 -16.89
CA TRP A 263 15.32 -7.60 -16.75
C TRP A 263 15.55 -7.13 -15.32
N ILE A 264 14.52 -7.16 -14.49
CA ILE A 264 14.62 -6.94 -13.06
C ILE A 264 14.19 -8.24 -12.38
N LYS A 265 15.11 -8.85 -11.62
CA LYS A 265 14.79 -9.92 -10.69
C LYS A 265 14.58 -9.30 -9.31
N ARG A 266 13.59 -9.80 -8.59
CA ARG A 266 13.40 -9.51 -7.17
C ARG A 266 14.60 -9.94 -6.34
#